data_85883e6155d1a61efc7bb3686279038c
#
_entry.id   85883e6155d1a61efc7bb3686279038c
#
_cell.length_a   1.000
_cell.length_b   1.000
_cell.length_c   1.000
_cell.angle_alpha   90.00
_cell.angle_beta   90.00
_cell.angle_gamma   90.00
#
_symmetry.space_group_name_H-M   'P 1'
#
loop_
_entity.id
_entity.type
_entity.pdbx_description
1 polymer ?
#
loop_
_entity_poly.entity_id
_entity_poly.type
_entity_poly.pdbx_seq_one_letter_code
_entity_poly.pdbx_strand_id
1 'polypeptide(L)'
;MVVLRDFWRHRRVLLTGHTGFKGAWAARWLHRLGAQVYGFALPPETEPSLHALLKTPLAGEMLADLRDANAVSAAMAAAQPEIVLHFAAQALVPASYRDPVGNWTSNVLGTIHLLEAMRHHARPLTAVIVTTDKVYANNESGAAFPESAPLGGDDPYSASKAATEIAVHSWVKSFFAGRHKVGTARAGNVIGGGDWSADRLIPDIVRAAQRQDSVVLRRPEATRPWQHVLDPVHGYLRYAEALHAGKTGLSERLNFGPLEDQRITVGTIATDLTRAFGAPAWRHEPQQEIGEKGVLALDARLAQQSLSWQPRFTTQGALAATVAWYRDWMSGAEAAVLTDRQIAAFEDGL
;
A
#
# COMPACT_ATOMS: atom_id res chain seq x y z
N MET A 1 19.80 -2.19 9.79
CA MET A 1 20.16 -1.38 8.59
C MET A 1 21.10 -2.12 7.63
N VAL A 2 22.23 -2.63 8.08
CA VAL A 2 23.21 -3.32 7.18
C VAL A 2 22.58 -4.49 6.40
N VAL A 3 21.78 -5.33 7.06
CA VAL A 3 21.16 -6.52 6.44
C VAL A 3 20.18 -6.18 5.32
N LEU A 4 19.29 -5.18 5.51
CA LEU A 4 18.37 -4.73 4.45
C LEU A 4 19.14 -4.20 3.23
N ARG A 5 20.11 -3.31 3.46
CA ARG A 5 20.88 -2.69 2.37
C ARG A 5 21.69 -3.70 1.56
N ASP A 6 22.29 -4.68 2.22
CA ASP A 6 23.09 -5.72 1.57
C ASP A 6 22.25 -6.59 0.64
N PHE A 7 21.00 -6.90 1.04
CA PHE A 7 20.08 -7.66 0.20
C PHE A 7 19.61 -6.88 -1.03
N TRP A 8 19.16 -5.62 -0.85
CA TRP A 8 18.54 -4.84 -1.93
C TRP A 8 19.54 -4.22 -2.90
N ARG A 9 20.77 -4.03 -2.48
CA ARG A 9 21.81 -3.41 -3.31
C ARG A 9 21.98 -4.13 -4.63
N HIS A 10 21.85 -3.37 -5.73
CA HIS A 10 21.93 -3.85 -7.11
C HIS A 10 20.83 -4.82 -7.57
N ARG A 11 19.86 -5.16 -6.72
CA ARG A 11 18.71 -5.99 -7.12
C ARG A 11 17.85 -5.27 -8.14
N ARG A 12 17.47 -6.01 -9.18
CA ARG A 12 16.52 -5.54 -10.20
C ARG A 12 15.09 -5.75 -9.70
N VAL A 13 14.40 -4.64 -9.44
CA VAL A 13 13.06 -4.65 -8.85
C VAL A 13 12.07 -4.04 -9.85
N LEU A 14 11.06 -4.79 -10.26
CA LEU A 14 9.90 -4.22 -10.93
C LEU A 14 8.90 -3.78 -9.86
N LEU A 15 8.67 -2.48 -9.76
CA LEU A 15 7.68 -1.89 -8.87
C LEU A 15 6.50 -1.37 -9.69
N THR A 16 5.36 -2.04 -9.60
CA THR A 16 4.14 -1.52 -10.23
C THR A 16 3.41 -0.57 -9.29
N GLY A 17 2.79 0.47 -9.84
CA GLY A 17 2.09 1.48 -9.04
C GLY A 17 3.03 2.48 -8.34
N HIS A 18 4.24 2.68 -8.87
CA HIS A 18 5.28 3.55 -8.31
C HIS A 18 4.90 5.04 -8.32
N THR A 19 3.95 5.45 -9.16
CA THR A 19 3.43 6.82 -9.22
C THR A 19 2.43 7.15 -8.11
N GLY A 20 1.82 6.12 -7.51
CA GLY A 20 0.89 6.27 -6.39
C GLY A 20 1.59 6.56 -5.07
N PHE A 21 0.84 7.00 -4.04
CA PHE A 21 1.35 7.38 -2.73
C PHE A 21 2.29 6.31 -2.12
N LYS A 22 1.80 5.11 -1.89
CA LYS A 22 2.58 4.02 -1.27
C LYS A 22 3.76 3.59 -2.16
N GLY A 23 3.54 3.57 -3.47
CA GLY A 23 4.57 3.21 -4.45
C GLY A 23 5.72 4.22 -4.50
N ALA A 24 5.44 5.52 -4.38
CA ALA A 24 6.46 6.56 -4.35
C ALA A 24 7.36 6.45 -3.11
N TRP A 25 6.80 6.17 -1.92
CA TRP A 25 7.57 5.86 -0.71
C TRP A 25 8.46 4.62 -0.90
N ALA A 26 7.89 3.55 -1.46
CA ALA A 26 8.63 2.31 -1.71
C ALA A 26 9.76 2.51 -2.74
N ALA A 27 9.50 3.23 -3.84
CA ALA A 27 10.51 3.56 -4.84
C ALA A 27 11.67 4.36 -4.22
N ARG A 28 11.36 5.37 -3.39
CA ARG A 28 12.37 6.18 -2.70
C ARG A 28 13.20 5.35 -1.75
N TRP A 29 12.57 4.49 -0.97
CA TRP A 29 13.30 3.63 -0.03
C TRP A 29 14.17 2.60 -0.74
N LEU A 30 13.65 1.91 -1.75
CA LEU A 30 14.43 0.97 -2.56
C LEU A 30 15.65 1.64 -3.23
N HIS A 31 15.47 2.86 -3.76
CA HIS A 31 16.58 3.64 -4.31
C HIS A 31 17.66 3.91 -3.25
N ARG A 32 17.28 4.31 -2.03
CA ARG A 32 18.20 4.52 -0.90
C ARG A 32 18.93 3.23 -0.49
N LEU A 33 18.26 2.08 -0.61
CA LEU A 33 18.86 0.77 -0.36
C LEU A 33 19.79 0.31 -1.51
N GLY A 34 19.87 1.06 -2.60
CA GLY A 34 20.72 0.77 -3.76
C GLY A 34 20.14 -0.22 -4.76
N ALA A 35 18.83 -0.46 -4.73
CA ALA A 35 18.14 -1.29 -5.71
C ALA A 35 18.04 -0.58 -7.08
N GLN A 36 18.03 -1.37 -8.17
CA GLN A 36 17.71 -0.92 -9.51
C GLN A 36 16.20 -1.03 -9.73
N VAL A 37 15.48 0.06 -9.47
CA VAL A 37 14.02 0.09 -9.53
C VAL A 37 13.55 0.40 -10.95
N TYR A 38 12.72 -0.45 -11.50
CA TYR A 38 11.98 -0.26 -12.75
C TYR A 38 10.51 -0.02 -12.41
N GLY A 39 10.03 1.17 -12.72
CA GLY A 39 8.66 1.59 -12.45
C GLY A 39 7.71 1.20 -13.57
N PHE A 40 6.51 0.70 -13.23
CA PHE A 40 5.38 0.50 -14.15
C PHE A 40 4.10 1.00 -13.51
N ALA A 41 3.43 2.00 -14.08
CA ALA A 41 2.18 2.54 -13.57
C ALA A 41 1.49 3.44 -14.61
N LEU A 42 0.24 3.82 -14.34
CA LEU A 42 -0.37 4.97 -14.98
C LEU A 42 0.37 6.27 -14.58
N PRO A 43 0.28 7.34 -15.37
CA PRO A 43 0.68 8.67 -14.92
C PRO A 43 0.08 9.02 -13.54
N PRO A 44 0.70 9.88 -12.74
CA PRO A 44 0.11 10.33 -11.47
C PRO A 44 -1.28 10.92 -11.66
N GLU A 45 -2.23 10.50 -10.81
CA GLU A 45 -3.64 10.95 -10.88
C GLU A 45 -3.90 12.27 -10.14
N THR A 46 -2.93 12.73 -9.35
CA THR A 46 -3.09 13.91 -8.49
C THR A 46 -2.02 14.97 -8.77
N GLU A 47 -2.39 16.23 -8.59
CA GLU A 47 -1.48 17.37 -8.59
C GLU A 47 -1.70 18.19 -7.30
N PRO A 48 -0.66 18.29 -6.45
CA PRO A 48 0.65 17.65 -6.59
C PRO A 48 0.59 16.12 -6.46
N SER A 49 1.65 15.42 -6.90
CA SER A 49 1.85 13.99 -6.65
C SER A 49 3.19 13.74 -5.95
N LEU A 50 3.24 12.80 -5.04
CA LEU A 50 4.48 12.49 -4.32
C LEU A 50 5.57 12.01 -5.27
N HIS A 51 5.22 11.19 -6.27
CA HIS A 51 6.16 10.73 -7.29
C HIS A 51 6.85 11.92 -8.00
N ALA A 52 6.07 12.89 -8.47
CA ALA A 52 6.60 14.08 -9.14
C ALA A 52 7.46 14.95 -8.22
N LEU A 53 7.10 15.06 -6.95
CA LEU A 53 7.85 15.84 -5.96
C LEU A 53 9.15 15.17 -5.53
N LEU A 54 9.17 13.84 -5.41
CA LEU A 54 10.36 13.09 -4.99
C LEU A 54 11.42 13.01 -6.07
N LYS A 55 11.04 12.99 -7.36
CA LYS A 55 11.95 12.82 -8.49
C LYS A 55 12.94 11.69 -8.26
N THR A 56 12.46 10.58 -7.71
CA THR A 56 13.31 9.44 -7.36
C THR A 56 13.98 8.88 -8.64
N PRO A 57 15.32 8.77 -8.71
CA PRO A 57 15.96 8.15 -9.84
C PRO A 57 15.54 6.68 -9.98
N LEU A 58 15.03 6.31 -11.15
CA LEU A 58 14.66 4.94 -11.50
C LEU A 58 15.63 4.39 -12.55
N ALA A 59 15.87 3.09 -12.54
CA ALA A 59 16.68 2.40 -13.56
C ALA A 59 15.94 2.32 -14.91
N GLY A 60 14.61 2.41 -14.88
CA GLY A 60 13.72 2.53 -16.02
C GLY A 60 12.30 2.84 -15.56
N GLU A 61 11.52 3.44 -16.43
CA GLU A 61 10.12 3.79 -16.16
C GLU A 61 9.27 3.53 -17.40
N MET A 62 8.11 2.94 -17.19
CA MET A 62 7.07 2.79 -18.21
C MET A 62 5.73 3.28 -17.65
N LEU A 63 5.22 4.35 -18.20
CA LEU A 63 3.89 4.87 -17.87
C LEU A 63 2.87 4.20 -18.80
N ALA A 64 2.20 3.16 -18.31
CA ALA A 64 1.24 2.38 -19.06
C ALA A 64 0.19 1.73 -18.15
N ASP A 65 -0.87 1.24 -18.75
CA ASP A 65 -2.00 0.62 -18.06
C ASP A 65 -1.74 -0.88 -17.80
N LEU A 66 -2.00 -1.33 -16.59
CA LEU A 66 -1.92 -2.75 -16.20
C LEU A 66 -2.90 -3.63 -16.99
N ARG A 67 -3.97 -3.06 -17.54
CA ARG A 67 -4.93 -3.75 -18.40
C ARG A 67 -4.38 -4.09 -19.79
N ASP A 68 -3.27 -3.47 -20.18
CA ASP A 68 -2.55 -3.81 -21.41
C ASP A 68 -1.51 -4.91 -21.15
N ALA A 69 -1.86 -6.15 -21.49
CA ALA A 69 -0.98 -7.32 -21.33
C ALA A 69 0.35 -7.18 -22.07
N ASN A 70 0.37 -6.49 -23.23
CA ASN A 70 1.59 -6.30 -24.01
C ASN A 70 2.53 -5.30 -23.31
N ALA A 71 1.98 -4.22 -22.76
CA ALA A 71 2.76 -3.27 -21.97
C ALA A 71 3.34 -3.92 -20.71
N VAL A 72 2.57 -4.76 -20.00
CA VAL A 72 3.07 -5.52 -18.84
C VAL A 72 4.19 -6.47 -19.24
N SER A 73 4.04 -7.21 -20.34
CA SER A 73 5.06 -8.11 -20.86
C SER A 73 6.33 -7.36 -21.29
N ALA A 74 6.18 -6.20 -21.93
CA ALA A 74 7.30 -5.33 -22.31
C ALA A 74 8.05 -4.80 -21.08
N ALA A 75 7.34 -4.39 -20.04
CA ALA A 75 7.94 -3.92 -18.79
C ALA A 75 8.71 -5.04 -18.08
N MET A 76 8.16 -6.25 -18.02
CA MET A 76 8.87 -7.44 -17.49
C MET A 76 10.12 -7.76 -18.30
N ALA A 77 10.05 -7.69 -19.63
CA ALA A 77 11.20 -7.91 -20.51
C ALA A 77 12.30 -6.86 -20.33
N ALA A 78 11.95 -5.58 -20.21
CA ALA A 78 12.90 -4.49 -19.99
C ALA A 78 13.52 -4.55 -18.58
N ALA A 79 12.70 -4.79 -17.56
CA ALA A 79 13.15 -4.87 -16.17
C ALA A 79 13.98 -6.12 -15.90
N GLN A 80 13.70 -7.27 -16.52
CA GLN A 80 14.32 -8.58 -16.17
C GLN A 80 14.45 -8.73 -14.64
N PRO A 81 13.34 -8.61 -13.87
CA PRO A 81 13.40 -8.44 -12.44
C PRO A 81 13.80 -9.73 -11.72
N GLU A 82 14.51 -9.60 -10.61
CA GLU A 82 14.66 -10.64 -9.59
C GLU A 82 13.48 -10.60 -8.61
N ILE A 83 12.95 -9.39 -8.38
CA ILE A 83 11.86 -9.15 -7.44
C ILE A 83 10.78 -8.29 -8.12
N VAL A 84 9.53 -8.67 -7.91
CA VAL A 84 8.35 -7.90 -8.30
C VAL A 84 7.62 -7.44 -7.04
N LEU A 85 7.40 -6.13 -6.92
CA LEU A 85 6.54 -5.54 -5.90
C LEU A 85 5.31 -4.96 -6.62
N HIS A 86 4.18 -5.63 -6.48
CA HIS A 86 2.96 -5.26 -7.20
C HIS A 86 2.03 -4.43 -6.33
N PHE A 87 2.08 -3.10 -6.53
CA PHE A 87 1.26 -2.13 -5.80
C PHE A 87 0.18 -1.51 -6.69
N ALA A 88 0.29 -1.64 -8.02
CA ALA A 88 -0.69 -1.08 -8.95
C ALA A 88 -2.08 -1.67 -8.70
N ALA A 89 -3.03 -0.81 -8.48
CA ALA A 89 -4.44 -1.16 -8.30
C ALA A 89 -5.31 0.11 -8.39
N GLN A 90 -6.57 -0.04 -8.76
CA GLN A 90 -7.57 0.95 -8.42
C GLN A 90 -7.91 0.76 -6.93
N ALA A 91 -7.52 1.72 -6.06
CA ALA A 91 -7.44 1.52 -4.61
C ALA A 91 -8.54 2.24 -3.81
N LEU A 92 -9.45 2.95 -4.47
CA LEU A 92 -10.46 3.81 -3.83
C LEU A 92 -11.84 3.15 -3.89
N VAL A 93 -12.45 2.88 -2.73
CA VAL A 93 -13.80 2.30 -2.65
C VAL A 93 -14.83 3.17 -3.38
N PRO A 94 -14.90 4.51 -3.20
CA PRO A 94 -15.86 5.32 -3.93
C PRO A 94 -15.68 5.27 -5.45
N ALA A 95 -14.45 5.20 -5.94
CA ALA A 95 -14.19 5.08 -7.37
C ALA A 95 -14.66 3.72 -7.92
N SER A 96 -14.58 2.64 -7.13
CA SER A 96 -15.06 1.32 -7.56
C SER A 96 -16.58 1.26 -7.75
N TYR A 97 -17.34 2.10 -7.07
CA TYR A 97 -18.79 2.24 -7.30
C TYR A 97 -19.10 3.05 -8.57
N ARG A 98 -18.25 4.03 -8.89
CA ARG A 98 -18.41 4.83 -10.12
C ARG A 98 -18.04 4.04 -11.38
N ASP A 99 -17.01 3.19 -11.29
CA ASP A 99 -16.54 2.33 -12.38
C ASP A 99 -16.20 0.92 -11.87
N PRO A 100 -17.21 0.07 -11.63
CA PRO A 100 -16.96 -1.29 -11.15
C PRO A 100 -16.23 -2.18 -12.15
N VAL A 101 -16.49 -2.02 -13.44
CA VAL A 101 -15.84 -2.80 -14.51
C VAL A 101 -14.36 -2.42 -14.61
N GLY A 102 -14.04 -1.13 -14.61
CA GLY A 102 -12.66 -0.64 -14.59
C GLY A 102 -11.91 -1.09 -13.34
N ASN A 103 -12.57 -1.12 -12.17
CA ASN A 103 -11.98 -1.63 -10.94
C ASN A 103 -11.61 -3.13 -11.06
N TRP A 104 -12.53 -3.97 -11.52
CA TRP A 104 -12.29 -5.40 -11.69
C TRP A 104 -11.25 -5.68 -12.77
N THR A 105 -11.30 -5.00 -13.89
CA THR A 105 -10.30 -5.19 -14.96
C THR A 105 -8.92 -4.74 -14.54
N SER A 106 -8.81 -3.66 -13.78
CA SER A 106 -7.51 -3.21 -13.25
C SER A 106 -6.97 -4.14 -12.17
N ASN A 107 -7.79 -4.48 -11.17
CA ASN A 107 -7.30 -5.21 -10.00
C ASN A 107 -7.12 -6.71 -10.27
N VAL A 108 -8.09 -7.35 -10.94
CA VAL A 108 -8.06 -8.79 -11.19
C VAL A 108 -7.34 -9.10 -12.49
N LEU A 109 -7.86 -8.59 -13.61
CA LEU A 109 -7.29 -8.91 -14.92
C LEU A 109 -5.88 -8.34 -15.08
N GLY A 110 -5.65 -7.12 -14.62
CA GLY A 110 -4.32 -6.54 -14.63
C GLY A 110 -3.30 -7.35 -13.81
N THR A 111 -3.69 -7.85 -12.62
CA THR A 111 -2.84 -8.77 -11.86
C THR A 111 -2.62 -10.09 -12.61
N ILE A 112 -3.64 -10.62 -13.29
CA ILE A 112 -3.51 -11.83 -14.13
C ILE A 112 -2.50 -11.58 -15.27
N HIS A 113 -2.51 -10.43 -15.92
CA HIS A 113 -1.51 -10.09 -16.94
C HIS A 113 -0.09 -10.11 -16.38
N LEU A 114 0.11 -9.59 -15.16
CA LEU A 114 1.41 -9.66 -14.50
C LEU A 114 1.80 -11.10 -14.16
N LEU A 115 0.90 -11.88 -13.59
CA LEU A 115 1.16 -13.30 -13.27
C LEU A 115 1.49 -14.11 -14.53
N GLU A 116 0.82 -13.82 -15.64
CA GLU A 116 1.09 -14.46 -16.93
C GLU A 116 2.46 -14.05 -17.50
N ALA A 117 2.81 -12.76 -17.42
CA ALA A 117 4.14 -12.29 -17.80
C ALA A 117 5.24 -12.92 -16.91
N MET A 118 4.98 -13.11 -15.61
CA MET A 118 5.88 -13.86 -14.71
C MET A 118 6.01 -15.33 -15.12
N ARG A 119 4.90 -15.99 -15.51
CA ARG A 119 4.92 -17.40 -15.96
C ARG A 119 5.88 -17.61 -17.13
N HIS A 120 5.97 -16.65 -18.03
CA HIS A 120 6.86 -16.69 -19.20
C HIS A 120 8.27 -16.13 -18.91
N HIS A 121 8.52 -15.59 -17.73
CA HIS A 121 9.83 -15.06 -17.38
C HIS A 121 10.87 -16.18 -17.26
N ALA A 122 12.03 -16.00 -17.90
CA ALA A 122 13.03 -17.06 -18.05
C ALA A 122 13.69 -17.50 -16.72
N ARG A 123 13.83 -16.57 -15.76
CA ARG A 123 14.53 -16.82 -14.49
C ARG A 123 13.55 -16.97 -13.33
N PRO A 124 13.89 -17.73 -12.27
CA PRO A 124 13.15 -17.66 -11.02
C PRO A 124 13.08 -16.22 -10.51
N LEU A 125 11.93 -15.82 -9.99
CA LEU A 125 11.73 -14.51 -9.37
C LEU A 125 10.92 -14.62 -8.08
N THR A 126 10.97 -13.56 -7.31
CA THR A 126 10.15 -13.38 -6.10
C THR A 126 9.12 -12.30 -6.33
N ALA A 127 7.88 -12.48 -5.87
CA ALA A 127 6.87 -11.44 -5.97
C ALA A 127 6.08 -11.26 -4.68
N VAL A 128 5.83 -10.00 -4.32
CA VAL A 128 4.87 -9.61 -3.28
C VAL A 128 3.73 -8.85 -3.96
N ILE A 129 2.53 -9.43 -3.89
CA ILE A 129 1.32 -8.85 -4.45
C ILE A 129 0.54 -8.17 -3.32
N VAL A 130 0.46 -6.84 -3.36
CA VAL A 130 -0.21 -6.08 -2.31
C VAL A 130 -1.72 -6.08 -2.53
N THR A 131 -2.43 -6.55 -1.53
CA THR A 131 -3.89 -6.53 -1.48
C THR A 131 -4.39 -5.59 -0.37
N THR A 132 -5.39 -5.97 0.41
CA THR A 132 -6.00 -5.08 1.41
C THR A 132 -6.55 -5.91 2.58
N ASP A 133 -6.75 -5.26 3.72
CA ASP A 133 -7.51 -5.77 4.86
C ASP A 133 -9.00 -6.01 4.53
N LYS A 134 -9.52 -5.43 3.45
CA LYS A 134 -10.91 -5.56 3.02
C LYS A 134 -11.22 -6.85 2.25
N VAL A 135 -10.23 -7.73 2.08
CA VAL A 135 -10.43 -9.02 1.37
C VAL A 135 -11.26 -10.04 2.16
N TYR A 136 -11.53 -9.79 3.43
CA TYR A 136 -12.21 -10.71 4.31
C TYR A 136 -13.74 -10.60 4.23
N ALA A 137 -14.43 -11.74 4.42
CA ALA A 137 -15.88 -11.76 4.67
C ALA A 137 -16.16 -11.13 6.04
N ASN A 138 -16.35 -9.81 6.06
CA ASN A 138 -16.48 -9.03 7.28
C ASN A 138 -17.94 -9.00 7.79
N ASN A 139 -18.20 -9.65 8.91
CA ASN A 139 -19.48 -9.67 9.62
C ASN A 139 -19.58 -8.58 10.71
N GLU A 140 -18.63 -7.64 10.75
CA GLU A 140 -18.57 -6.52 11.71
C GLU A 140 -18.55 -6.94 13.18
N SER A 141 -18.10 -8.15 13.48
CA SER A 141 -17.98 -8.65 14.88
C SER A 141 -16.95 -7.88 15.73
N GLY A 142 -16.09 -7.09 15.09
CA GLY A 142 -14.98 -6.40 15.76
C GLY A 142 -13.76 -7.30 16.06
N ALA A 143 -13.82 -8.58 15.71
CA ALA A 143 -12.67 -9.47 15.83
C ALA A 143 -11.62 -9.15 14.75
N ALA A 144 -10.33 -9.20 15.13
CA ALA A 144 -9.24 -9.05 14.19
C ALA A 144 -9.14 -10.28 13.28
N PHE A 145 -9.06 -10.06 11.96
CA PHE A 145 -9.01 -11.14 10.97
C PHE A 145 -7.61 -11.74 10.86
N PRO A 146 -7.43 -13.04 11.17
CA PRO A 146 -6.20 -13.77 10.84
C PRO A 146 -6.18 -14.10 9.34
N GLU A 147 -5.01 -14.48 8.80
CA GLU A 147 -4.84 -14.83 7.39
C GLU A 147 -5.67 -16.03 6.93
N SER A 148 -6.10 -16.87 7.85
CA SER A 148 -6.97 -18.03 7.60
C SER A 148 -8.45 -17.69 7.48
N ALA A 149 -8.87 -16.46 7.82
CA ALA A 149 -10.27 -16.06 7.74
C ALA A 149 -10.78 -16.10 6.28
N PRO A 150 -12.07 -16.41 6.06
CA PRO A 150 -12.65 -16.50 4.74
C PRO A 150 -12.50 -15.20 3.95
N LEU A 151 -12.20 -15.34 2.66
CA LEU A 151 -12.22 -14.22 1.70
C LEU A 151 -13.67 -13.85 1.36
N GLY A 152 -13.89 -12.57 1.06
CA GLY A 152 -15.19 -12.03 0.68
C GLY A 152 -15.06 -10.62 0.11
N GLY A 153 -15.95 -9.75 0.51
CA GLY A 153 -15.98 -8.35 0.09
C GLY A 153 -17.33 -8.00 -0.50
N ASP A 154 -18.00 -6.99 0.07
CA ASP A 154 -19.36 -6.63 -0.30
C ASP A 154 -19.39 -5.48 -1.30
N ASP A 155 -18.30 -4.72 -1.43
CA ASP A 155 -18.16 -3.66 -2.42
C ASP A 155 -17.25 -4.10 -3.59
N PRO A 156 -17.31 -3.44 -4.77
CA PRO A 156 -16.56 -3.85 -5.95
C PRO A 156 -15.04 -3.87 -5.72
N TYR A 157 -14.49 -2.93 -4.93
CA TYR A 157 -13.07 -2.89 -4.61
C TYR A 157 -12.65 -4.08 -3.74
N SER A 158 -13.35 -4.28 -2.63
CA SER A 158 -13.06 -5.36 -1.67
C SER A 158 -13.16 -6.74 -2.34
N ALA A 159 -14.23 -6.96 -3.12
CA ALA A 159 -14.44 -8.19 -3.88
C ALA A 159 -13.35 -8.40 -4.94
N SER A 160 -12.94 -7.35 -5.68
CA SER A 160 -11.87 -7.45 -6.67
C SER A 160 -10.53 -7.82 -6.04
N LYS A 161 -10.22 -7.29 -4.86
CA LYS A 161 -8.98 -7.61 -4.15
C LYS A 161 -9.01 -9.03 -3.56
N ALA A 162 -10.17 -9.53 -3.10
CA ALA A 162 -10.35 -10.91 -2.71
C ALA A 162 -10.19 -11.86 -3.91
N ALA A 163 -10.76 -11.52 -5.07
CA ALA A 163 -10.58 -12.27 -6.30
C ALA A 163 -9.11 -12.27 -6.79
N THR A 164 -8.39 -11.17 -6.58
CA THR A 164 -6.94 -11.11 -6.83
C THR A 164 -6.18 -12.14 -5.98
N GLU A 165 -6.51 -12.31 -4.70
CA GLU A 165 -5.92 -13.35 -3.83
C GLU A 165 -6.16 -14.77 -4.38
N ILE A 166 -7.38 -15.03 -4.87
CA ILE A 166 -7.74 -16.32 -5.48
C ILE A 166 -6.95 -16.54 -6.78
N ALA A 167 -6.85 -15.52 -7.63
CA ALA A 167 -6.06 -15.60 -8.86
C ALA A 167 -4.58 -15.90 -8.56
N VAL A 168 -3.96 -15.17 -7.63
CA VAL A 168 -2.56 -15.42 -7.21
C VAL A 168 -2.37 -16.84 -6.74
N HIS A 169 -3.25 -17.34 -5.85
CA HIS A 169 -3.19 -18.71 -5.35
C HIS A 169 -3.28 -19.74 -6.50
N SER A 170 -4.19 -19.53 -7.45
CA SER A 170 -4.36 -20.40 -8.61
C SER A 170 -3.08 -20.49 -9.46
N TRP A 171 -2.45 -19.33 -9.77
CA TRP A 171 -1.19 -19.32 -10.56
C TRP A 171 -0.04 -19.98 -9.81
N VAL A 172 0.09 -19.73 -8.51
CA VAL A 172 1.13 -20.36 -7.67
C VAL A 172 1.01 -21.88 -7.72
N LYS A 173 -0.21 -22.42 -7.54
CA LYS A 173 -0.45 -23.87 -7.50
C LYS A 173 -0.35 -24.52 -8.89
N SER A 174 -0.83 -23.84 -9.94
CA SER A 174 -0.97 -24.45 -11.26
C SER A 174 0.26 -24.28 -12.15
N PHE A 175 0.98 -23.15 -12.04
CA PHE A 175 1.96 -22.78 -13.05
C PHE A 175 3.36 -22.52 -12.51
N PHE A 176 3.48 -22.09 -11.25
CA PHE A 176 4.81 -21.70 -10.76
C PHE A 176 5.63 -22.86 -10.18
N ALA A 177 4.97 -23.92 -9.69
CA ALA A 177 5.60 -25.19 -9.26
C ALA A 177 6.87 -25.00 -8.39
N GLY A 178 6.88 -24.00 -7.51
CA GLY A 178 8.05 -23.65 -6.70
C GLY A 178 9.15 -22.87 -7.42
N ARG A 179 9.07 -22.69 -8.74
CA ARG A 179 10.02 -21.90 -9.53
C ARG A 179 10.00 -20.42 -9.13
N HIS A 180 8.82 -19.82 -9.05
CA HIS A 180 8.63 -18.46 -8.56
C HIS A 180 8.15 -18.49 -7.10
N LYS A 181 8.64 -17.56 -6.29
CA LYS A 181 8.25 -17.41 -4.91
C LYS A 181 7.29 -16.22 -4.79
N VAL A 182 6.02 -16.50 -4.58
CA VAL A 182 4.97 -15.47 -4.62
C VAL A 182 4.17 -15.48 -3.32
N GLY A 183 3.93 -14.30 -2.77
CA GLY A 183 3.07 -14.13 -1.62
C GLY A 183 2.17 -12.90 -1.75
N THR A 184 1.03 -12.91 -1.07
CA THR A 184 0.14 -11.76 -0.95
C THR A 184 0.35 -11.04 0.37
N ALA A 185 0.27 -9.72 0.35
CA ALA A 185 0.46 -8.87 1.52
C ALA A 185 -0.77 -7.98 1.72
N ARG A 186 -1.48 -8.19 2.84
CA ARG A 186 -2.70 -7.46 3.21
C ARG A 186 -2.35 -6.38 4.20
N ALA A 187 -2.79 -5.15 3.94
CA ALA A 187 -2.61 -4.04 4.87
C ALA A 187 -3.86 -3.18 4.94
N GLY A 188 -4.06 -2.56 6.11
CA GLY A 188 -5.15 -1.64 6.38
C GLY A 188 -4.91 -0.23 5.88
N ASN A 189 -5.54 0.73 6.55
CA ASN A 189 -5.43 2.14 6.22
C ASN A 189 -4.02 2.66 6.48
N VAL A 190 -3.38 3.11 5.41
CA VAL A 190 -2.00 3.60 5.44
C VAL A 190 -1.99 5.12 5.31
N ILE A 191 -1.29 5.80 6.22
CA ILE A 191 -1.13 7.25 6.26
C ILE A 191 0.35 7.64 6.19
N GLY A 192 0.61 8.88 5.79
CA GLY A 192 1.97 9.43 5.66
C GLY A 192 1.95 10.72 4.85
N GLY A 193 3.05 11.40 4.79
CA GLY A 193 3.18 12.61 3.98
C GLY A 193 3.09 12.34 2.49
N GLY A 194 2.50 13.26 1.74
CA GLY A 194 2.45 13.19 0.29
C GLY A 194 1.36 12.31 -0.32
N ASP A 195 0.32 11.94 0.42
CA ASP A 195 -0.92 11.43 -0.15
C ASP A 195 -1.83 12.60 -0.52
N TRP A 196 -2.24 12.70 -1.78
CA TRP A 196 -3.20 13.70 -2.27
C TRP A 196 -4.43 13.04 -2.90
N SER A 197 -4.63 11.73 -2.70
CA SER A 197 -5.79 11.03 -3.24
C SER A 197 -7.10 11.66 -2.73
N ALA A 198 -8.08 11.77 -3.61
CA ALA A 198 -9.43 12.19 -3.23
C ALA A 198 -10.12 11.11 -2.37
N ASP A 199 -11.14 11.49 -1.64
CA ASP A 199 -11.95 10.60 -0.80
C ASP A 199 -11.14 9.89 0.32
N ARG A 200 -9.99 10.44 0.72
CA ARG A 200 -9.19 9.96 1.85
C ARG A 200 -9.10 11.02 2.94
N LEU A 201 -9.26 10.59 4.19
CA LEU A 201 -9.39 11.47 5.35
C LEU A 201 -8.24 12.49 5.46
N ILE A 202 -6.99 12.03 5.45
CA ILE A 202 -5.83 12.92 5.67
C ILE A 202 -5.68 13.95 4.54
N PRO A 203 -5.64 13.57 3.26
CA PRO A 203 -5.60 14.51 2.15
C PRO A 203 -6.77 15.52 2.16
N ASP A 204 -7.99 15.06 2.52
CA ASP A 204 -9.16 15.93 2.56
C ASP A 204 -9.03 16.98 3.68
N ILE A 205 -8.51 16.59 4.86
CA ILE A 205 -8.23 17.53 5.95
C ILE A 205 -7.13 18.52 5.57
N VAL A 206 -6.05 18.07 4.93
CA VAL A 206 -4.97 18.97 4.47
C VAL A 206 -5.51 20.00 3.48
N ARG A 207 -6.30 19.56 2.50
CA ARG A 207 -6.94 20.48 1.54
C ARG A 207 -7.90 21.46 2.21
N ALA A 208 -8.71 20.98 3.17
CA ALA A 208 -9.62 21.82 3.94
C ALA A 208 -8.85 22.87 4.77
N ALA A 209 -7.75 22.46 5.41
CA ALA A 209 -6.87 23.37 6.16
C ALA A 209 -6.30 24.48 5.28
N GLN A 210 -5.81 24.15 4.06
CA GLN A 210 -5.30 25.13 3.12
C GLN A 210 -6.36 26.15 2.67
N ARG A 211 -7.63 25.74 2.61
CA ARG A 211 -8.76 26.60 2.20
C ARG A 211 -9.46 27.26 3.37
N GLN A 212 -9.05 26.97 4.62
CA GLN A 212 -9.75 27.39 5.84
C GLN A 212 -11.23 26.96 5.84
N ASP A 213 -11.49 25.71 5.38
CA ASP A 213 -12.82 25.12 5.27
C ASP A 213 -12.96 23.91 6.21
N SER A 214 -14.21 23.49 6.47
CA SER A 214 -14.52 22.30 7.25
C SER A 214 -14.49 21.05 6.37
N VAL A 215 -13.82 20.00 6.83
CA VAL A 215 -13.91 18.69 6.19
C VAL A 215 -15.23 18.01 6.54
N VAL A 216 -15.84 17.34 5.58
CA VAL A 216 -17.07 16.57 5.77
C VAL A 216 -16.75 15.11 6.03
N LEU A 217 -17.23 14.57 7.15
CA LEU A 217 -17.12 13.15 7.49
C LEU A 217 -18.44 12.43 7.22
N ARG A 218 -18.33 11.31 6.50
CA ARG A 218 -19.48 10.45 6.19
C ARG A 218 -19.82 9.49 7.32
N ARG A 219 -18.80 8.91 7.97
CA ARG A 219 -18.93 7.90 9.05
C ARG A 219 -17.89 8.17 10.14
N PRO A 220 -18.11 9.18 11.01
CA PRO A 220 -17.12 9.54 12.05
C PRO A 220 -16.88 8.43 13.07
N GLU A 221 -17.87 7.55 13.31
CA GLU A 221 -17.76 6.43 14.26
C GLU A 221 -17.03 5.21 13.70
N ALA A 222 -16.74 5.17 12.39
CA ALA A 222 -16.03 4.04 11.80
C ALA A 222 -14.60 3.93 12.37
N THR A 223 -14.15 2.70 12.62
CA THR A 223 -12.79 2.42 13.09
C THR A 223 -11.95 1.80 11.98
N ARG A 224 -10.67 2.11 11.96
CA ARG A 224 -9.73 1.62 10.95
C ARG A 224 -8.38 1.30 11.60
N PRO A 225 -7.65 0.29 11.08
CA PRO A 225 -6.30 -0.03 11.54
C PRO A 225 -5.28 0.95 10.92
N TRP A 226 -5.18 2.14 11.50
CA TRP A 226 -4.28 3.20 11.02
C TRP A 226 -2.82 2.85 11.24
N GLN A 227 -2.00 2.97 10.19
CA GLN A 227 -0.57 2.73 10.28
C GLN A 227 0.23 3.68 9.36
N HIS A 228 1.48 3.97 9.76
CA HIS A 228 2.36 4.77 8.90
C HIS A 228 2.81 3.98 7.68
N VAL A 229 2.97 4.65 6.53
CA VAL A 229 3.33 4.01 5.26
C VAL A 229 4.62 3.20 5.31
N LEU A 230 5.57 3.60 6.13
CA LEU A 230 6.86 2.90 6.31
C LEU A 230 6.68 1.52 6.95
N ASP A 231 5.69 1.33 7.84
CA ASP A 231 5.47 0.03 8.48
C ASP A 231 5.10 -1.08 7.48
N PRO A 232 4.02 -0.96 6.68
CA PRO A 232 3.69 -1.99 5.71
C PRO A 232 4.72 -2.08 4.58
N VAL A 233 5.32 -0.97 4.13
CA VAL A 233 6.39 -1.03 3.12
C VAL A 233 7.57 -1.82 3.65
N HIS A 234 8.04 -1.58 4.88
CA HIS A 234 9.05 -2.41 5.54
C HIS A 234 8.64 -3.88 5.57
N GLY A 235 7.40 -4.16 5.96
CA GLY A 235 6.87 -5.51 5.99
C GLY A 235 6.93 -6.20 4.62
N TYR A 236 6.59 -5.49 3.54
CA TYR A 236 6.65 -6.03 2.17
C TYR A 236 8.09 -6.31 1.73
N LEU A 237 9.04 -5.43 2.08
CA LEU A 237 10.46 -5.65 1.81
C LEU A 237 10.98 -6.88 2.56
N ARG A 238 10.69 -7.02 3.85
CA ARG A 238 11.06 -8.20 4.66
C ARG A 238 10.40 -9.48 4.15
N TYR A 239 9.17 -9.39 3.67
CA TYR A 239 8.48 -10.54 3.09
C TYR A 239 9.13 -10.98 1.77
N ALA A 240 9.48 -10.05 0.89
CA ALA A 240 10.20 -10.34 -0.33
C ALA A 240 11.57 -10.99 -0.04
N GLU A 241 12.32 -10.52 0.96
CA GLU A 241 13.58 -11.12 1.40
C GLU A 241 13.39 -12.56 1.87
N ALA A 242 12.40 -12.81 2.73
CA ALA A 242 12.11 -14.13 3.29
C ALA A 242 11.65 -15.13 2.21
N LEU A 243 10.81 -14.67 1.27
CA LEU A 243 10.40 -15.45 0.09
C LEU A 243 11.61 -15.77 -0.79
N HIS A 244 12.45 -14.79 -1.09
CA HIS A 244 13.64 -14.96 -1.93
C HIS A 244 14.61 -15.95 -1.33
N ALA A 245 14.83 -15.88 -0.02
CA ALA A 245 15.67 -16.82 0.72
C ALA A 245 15.07 -18.24 0.82
N GLY A 246 13.82 -18.43 0.39
CA GLY A 246 13.14 -19.72 0.49
C GLY A 246 12.87 -20.15 1.93
N LYS A 247 12.56 -19.21 2.84
CA LYS A 247 12.33 -19.50 4.25
C LYS A 247 11.26 -20.58 4.44
N THR A 248 11.63 -21.68 5.08
CA THR A 248 10.75 -22.81 5.32
C THR A 248 9.57 -22.40 6.22
N GLY A 249 8.36 -22.89 5.90
CA GLY A 249 7.15 -22.62 6.67
C GLY A 249 6.60 -21.20 6.54
N LEU A 250 7.15 -20.39 5.61
CA LEU A 250 6.63 -19.06 5.35
C LEU A 250 5.25 -19.13 4.68
N SER A 251 4.28 -18.41 5.22
CA SER A 251 2.93 -18.34 4.67
C SER A 251 2.93 -17.65 3.29
N GLU A 252 2.06 -18.13 2.38
CA GLU A 252 1.81 -17.51 1.07
C GLU A 252 1.00 -16.19 1.19
N ARG A 253 0.53 -15.85 2.39
CA ARG A 253 -0.24 -14.63 2.67
C ARG A 253 0.07 -14.12 4.07
N LEU A 254 0.26 -12.81 4.20
CA LEU A 254 0.55 -12.17 5.48
C LEU A 254 -0.22 -10.87 5.65
N ASN A 255 -0.68 -10.63 6.88
CA ASN A 255 -1.28 -9.38 7.30
C ASN A 255 -0.22 -8.44 7.87
N PHE A 256 -0.31 -7.16 7.50
CA PHE A 256 0.52 -6.07 8.03
C PHE A 256 -0.39 -4.99 8.62
N GLY A 257 -0.45 -4.91 9.93
CA GLY A 257 -1.32 -3.99 10.66
C GLY A 257 -0.69 -3.52 11.96
N PRO A 258 -1.28 -2.51 12.61
CA PRO A 258 -0.81 -2.02 13.91
C PRO A 258 -1.02 -3.08 15.00
N LEU A 259 -0.18 -3.04 16.05
CA LEU A 259 -0.28 -3.93 17.22
C LEU A 259 -1.28 -3.44 18.27
N GLU A 260 -1.54 -2.15 18.26
CA GLU A 260 -2.35 -1.48 19.28
C GLU A 260 -3.85 -1.63 19.03
N ASP A 261 -4.62 -1.09 19.97
CA ASP A 261 -6.08 -1.02 19.85
C ASP A 261 -6.49 -0.30 18.56
N GLN A 262 -7.07 -1.05 17.64
CA GLN A 262 -7.48 -0.59 16.31
C GLN A 262 -8.86 0.10 16.33
N ARG A 263 -9.40 0.41 17.51
CA ARG A 263 -10.74 1.02 17.70
C ARG A 263 -10.73 2.54 17.70
N ILE A 264 -9.67 3.19 17.18
CA ILE A 264 -9.65 4.65 17.04
C ILE A 264 -10.59 5.06 15.90
N THR A 265 -11.54 5.93 16.20
CA THR A 265 -12.55 6.36 15.22
C THR A 265 -12.01 7.38 14.22
N VAL A 266 -12.64 7.43 13.05
CA VAL A 266 -12.37 8.47 12.03
C VAL A 266 -12.58 9.86 12.61
N GLY A 267 -13.61 10.07 13.44
CA GLY A 267 -13.89 11.35 14.09
C GLY A 267 -12.80 11.78 15.06
N THR A 268 -12.23 10.85 15.84
CA THR A 268 -11.08 11.14 16.72
C THR A 268 -9.88 11.61 15.91
N ILE A 269 -9.51 10.86 14.87
CA ILE A 269 -8.40 11.22 13.97
C ILE A 269 -8.63 12.57 13.31
N ALA A 270 -9.85 12.82 12.81
CA ALA A 270 -10.20 14.10 12.19
C ALA A 270 -10.08 15.27 13.16
N THR A 271 -10.51 15.09 14.42
CA THR A 271 -10.41 16.12 15.47
C THR A 271 -8.93 16.46 15.75
N ASP A 272 -8.07 15.45 15.88
CA ASP A 272 -6.66 15.65 16.15
C ASP A 272 -5.95 16.35 14.98
N LEU A 273 -6.27 15.94 13.75
CA LEU A 273 -5.67 16.51 12.55
C LEU A 273 -6.15 17.92 12.24
N THR A 274 -7.47 18.22 12.36
CA THR A 274 -7.99 19.57 12.15
C THR A 274 -7.37 20.55 13.15
N ARG A 275 -7.24 20.14 14.42
CA ARG A 275 -6.52 20.91 15.44
C ARG A 275 -5.04 21.10 15.07
N ALA A 276 -4.37 20.02 14.64
CA ALA A 276 -2.95 20.06 14.28
C ALA A 276 -2.67 20.97 13.10
N PHE A 277 -3.53 21.03 12.10
CA PHE A 277 -3.38 21.89 10.92
C PHE A 277 -4.01 23.28 11.08
N GLY A 278 -4.67 23.59 12.20
CA GLY A 278 -5.38 24.85 12.39
C GLY A 278 -6.59 25.01 11.47
N ALA A 279 -7.17 23.90 11.03
CA ALA A 279 -8.38 23.89 10.20
C ALA A 279 -9.65 24.08 11.07
N PRO A 280 -10.75 24.57 10.49
CA PRO A 280 -12.06 24.54 11.15
C PRO A 280 -12.47 23.11 11.55
N ALA A 281 -13.30 22.98 12.56
CA ALA A 281 -13.80 21.67 13.00
C ALA A 281 -14.53 20.96 11.85
N TRP A 282 -14.38 19.65 11.81
CA TRP A 282 -15.09 18.81 10.84
C TRP A 282 -16.61 18.83 11.11
N ARG A 283 -17.39 18.53 10.10
CA ARG A 283 -18.85 18.37 10.20
C ARG A 283 -19.29 17.00 9.70
N HIS A 284 -20.37 16.47 10.26
CA HIS A 284 -20.97 15.22 9.83
C HIS A 284 -22.09 15.50 8.83
N GLU A 285 -21.97 14.91 7.66
CA GLU A 285 -23.06 14.85 6.68
C GLU A 285 -23.27 13.38 6.30
N PRO A 286 -24.39 12.77 6.74
CA PRO A 286 -24.72 11.42 6.34
C PRO A 286 -24.91 11.39 4.81
N GLN A 287 -24.11 10.59 4.13
CA GLN A 287 -24.31 10.33 2.71
C GLN A 287 -24.95 8.95 2.52
N GLN A 288 -25.65 8.78 1.39
CA GLN A 288 -26.21 7.48 1.01
C GLN A 288 -25.16 6.39 1.12
N GLU A 289 -25.50 5.28 1.77
CA GLU A 289 -24.53 4.24 2.15
C GLU A 289 -23.79 3.68 0.94
N ILE A 290 -22.55 4.09 0.78
CA ILE A 290 -21.54 3.30 0.05
C ILE A 290 -21.18 2.18 1.03
N GLY A 291 -21.39 0.92 0.68
CA GLY A 291 -21.30 -0.28 1.54
C GLY A 291 -19.97 -0.52 2.27
N GLU A 292 -19.36 0.56 2.77
CA GLU A 292 -18.10 0.52 3.51
C GLU A 292 -18.33 0.04 4.94
N LYS A 293 -17.63 -1.01 5.36
CA LYS A 293 -17.77 -1.58 6.71
C LYS A 293 -17.40 -0.59 7.81
N GLY A 294 -18.15 -0.63 8.93
CA GLY A 294 -17.90 0.23 10.08
C GLY A 294 -16.66 -0.18 10.89
N VAL A 295 -16.44 -1.46 11.08
CA VAL A 295 -15.36 -2.01 11.90
C VAL A 295 -14.47 -2.93 11.08
N LEU A 296 -13.16 -2.70 11.18
CA LEU A 296 -12.15 -3.51 10.51
C LEU A 296 -10.89 -3.57 11.37
N ALA A 297 -10.40 -4.77 11.66
CA ALA A 297 -9.18 -5.02 12.40
C ALA A 297 -8.41 -6.20 11.81
N LEU A 298 -7.07 -6.13 11.82
CA LEU A 298 -6.17 -7.17 11.31
C LEU A 298 -5.41 -7.83 12.46
N ASP A 299 -5.27 -9.14 12.38
CA ASP A 299 -4.30 -9.89 13.17
C ASP A 299 -3.00 -10.04 12.37
N ALA A 300 -1.95 -9.33 12.77
CA ALA A 300 -0.65 -9.34 12.12
C ALA A 300 0.39 -10.24 12.81
N ARG A 301 -0.02 -11.07 13.80
CA ARG A 301 0.89 -11.92 14.58
C ARG A 301 1.68 -12.90 13.72
N LEU A 302 1.09 -13.40 12.64
CA LEU A 302 1.79 -14.33 11.75
C LEU A 302 2.98 -13.65 11.04
N ALA A 303 2.84 -12.40 10.57
CA ALA A 303 3.95 -11.64 9.99
C ALA A 303 5.05 -11.37 11.02
N GLN A 304 4.68 -11.04 12.27
CA GLN A 304 5.63 -10.82 13.35
C GLN A 304 6.48 -12.07 13.63
N GLN A 305 5.82 -13.21 13.76
CA GLN A 305 6.49 -14.49 14.03
C GLN A 305 7.33 -14.96 12.85
N SER A 306 6.79 -14.82 11.63
CA SER A 306 7.43 -15.33 10.42
C SER A 306 8.57 -14.47 9.93
N LEU A 307 8.51 -13.14 10.09
CA LEU A 307 9.48 -12.20 9.51
C LEU A 307 10.33 -11.49 10.56
N SER A 308 10.08 -11.67 11.86
CA SER A 308 10.60 -10.80 12.93
C SER A 308 10.30 -9.32 12.62
N TRP A 309 9.15 -9.07 11.99
CA TRP A 309 8.67 -7.74 11.65
C TRP A 309 7.72 -7.25 12.74
N GLN A 310 7.84 -5.97 13.07
CA GLN A 310 6.89 -5.27 13.95
C GLN A 310 6.64 -3.88 13.39
N PRO A 311 5.39 -3.36 13.46
CA PRO A 311 5.16 -1.95 13.19
C PRO A 311 5.89 -1.12 14.23
N ARG A 312 6.46 -0.01 13.81
CA ARG A 312 7.28 0.86 14.65
C ARG A 312 6.55 2.08 15.14
N PHE A 313 5.53 2.47 14.39
CA PHE A 313 4.69 3.59 14.79
C PHE A 313 3.47 3.11 15.57
N THR A 314 3.22 3.76 16.71
CA THR A 314 1.87 3.83 17.27
C THR A 314 0.98 4.63 16.33
N THR A 315 -0.33 4.52 16.44
CA THR A 315 -1.25 5.35 15.64
C THR A 315 -0.99 6.84 15.86
N GLN A 316 -0.72 7.27 17.09
CA GLN A 316 -0.37 8.66 17.38
C GLN A 316 0.96 9.06 16.75
N GLY A 317 1.97 8.20 16.81
CA GLY A 317 3.27 8.41 16.16
C GLY A 317 3.14 8.55 14.64
N ALA A 318 2.31 7.70 14.01
CA ALA A 318 2.01 7.77 12.59
C ALA A 318 1.33 9.10 12.20
N LEU A 319 0.38 9.55 13.01
CA LEU A 319 -0.29 10.85 12.83
C LEU A 319 0.70 12.02 12.99
N ALA A 320 1.51 11.99 14.06
CA ALA A 320 2.51 13.04 14.31
C ALA A 320 3.53 13.14 13.18
N ALA A 321 4.04 12.01 12.68
CA ALA A 321 4.96 11.97 11.54
C ALA A 321 4.30 12.52 10.25
N THR A 322 3.03 12.14 10.02
CA THR A 322 2.25 12.63 8.87
C THR A 322 2.04 14.14 8.94
N VAL A 323 1.61 14.65 10.11
CA VAL A 323 1.41 16.10 10.32
C VAL A 323 2.71 16.87 10.14
N ALA A 324 3.81 16.39 10.72
CA ALA A 324 5.12 17.03 10.59
C ALA A 324 5.53 17.15 9.12
N TRP A 325 5.37 16.08 8.33
CA TRP A 325 5.70 16.09 6.90
C TRP A 325 4.91 17.16 6.15
N TYR A 326 3.57 17.22 6.33
CA TYR A 326 2.74 18.20 5.62
C TYR A 326 3.00 19.63 6.08
N ARG A 327 3.21 19.88 7.37
CA ARG A 327 3.54 21.21 7.89
C ARG A 327 4.86 21.74 7.31
N ASP A 328 5.90 20.91 7.34
CA ASP A 328 7.21 21.28 6.81
C ASP A 328 7.11 21.53 5.29
N TRP A 329 6.38 20.68 4.56
CA TRP A 329 6.15 20.86 3.11
C TRP A 329 5.38 22.15 2.81
N MET A 330 4.29 22.45 3.53
CA MET A 330 3.55 23.70 3.38
C MET A 330 4.39 24.93 3.74
N SER A 331 5.41 24.77 4.58
CA SER A 331 6.38 25.81 4.92
C SER A 331 7.51 25.93 3.90
N GLY A 332 7.48 25.18 2.80
CA GLY A 332 8.43 25.26 1.68
C GLY A 332 9.57 24.26 1.71
N ALA A 333 9.58 23.29 2.64
CA ALA A 333 10.59 22.24 2.63
C ALA A 333 10.39 21.27 1.45
N GLU A 334 11.47 20.76 0.89
CA GLU A 334 11.43 19.81 -0.23
C GLU A 334 10.91 18.45 0.21
N ALA A 335 9.92 17.91 -0.50
CA ALA A 335 9.30 16.62 -0.22
C ALA A 335 10.33 15.46 -0.16
N ALA A 336 11.35 15.50 -1.02
CA ALA A 336 12.40 14.49 -1.04
C ALA A 336 13.22 14.49 0.28
N VAL A 337 13.57 15.68 0.79
CA VAL A 337 14.28 15.83 2.07
C VAL A 337 13.45 15.32 3.24
N LEU A 338 12.15 15.68 3.26
CA LEU A 338 11.23 15.25 4.32
C LEU A 338 11.05 13.73 4.32
N THR A 339 10.87 13.15 3.14
CA THR A 339 10.68 11.71 2.98
C THR A 339 11.96 10.94 3.36
N ASP A 340 13.14 11.40 2.91
CA ASP A 340 14.42 10.79 3.27
C ASP A 340 14.71 10.87 4.76
N ARG A 341 14.37 11.98 5.41
CA ARG A 341 14.51 12.15 6.87
C ARG A 341 13.67 11.12 7.63
N GLN A 342 12.40 10.91 7.21
CA GLN A 342 11.53 9.92 7.85
C GLN A 342 11.99 8.48 7.60
N ILE A 343 12.46 8.17 6.37
CA ILE A 343 13.03 6.85 6.08
C ILE A 343 14.29 6.62 6.94
N ALA A 344 15.18 7.58 7.00
CA ALA A 344 16.41 7.46 7.81
C ALA A 344 16.10 7.23 9.31
N ALA A 345 15.21 8.04 9.88
CA ALA A 345 14.79 7.87 11.27
C ALA A 345 14.11 6.50 11.53
N PHE A 346 13.38 5.98 10.52
CA PHE A 346 12.81 4.65 10.59
C PHE A 346 13.90 3.57 10.53
N GLU A 347 14.89 3.72 9.65
CA GLU A 347 16.03 2.80 9.52
C GLU A 347 16.90 2.75 10.77
N ASP A 348 17.16 3.87 11.42
CA ASP A 348 18.02 3.97 12.61
C ASP A 348 17.49 3.16 13.81
N GLY A 349 16.24 2.86 13.80
CA GLY A 349 15.65 2.00 14.80
C GLY A 349 15.53 0.52 14.37
N LEU A 350 15.94 0.11 13.16
CA LEU A 350 15.99 -1.28 12.72
C LEU A 350 17.30 -1.92 13.18
#